data_d10868f3bc131562702a2a51f579fd62
#
_entry.id   d10868f3bc131562702a2a51f579fd62
#
_cell.length_a   1.000
_cell.length_b   1.000
_cell.length_c   1.000
_cell.angle_alpha   90.00
_cell.angle_beta   90.00
_cell.angle_gamma   90.00
#
_symmetry.space_group_name_H-M   'P 1'
#
loop_
_entity.id
_entity.type
_entity.pdbx_description
1 polymer ?
#
loop_
_entity_poly.entity_id
_entity_poly.type
_entity_poly.pdbx_seq_one_letter_code
_entity_poly.pdbx_strand_id
1 'polypeptide(L)'
;MNAVTILHVVFAIFFWATGVTIMGVYNVAIVVAYQGILMLIKKKKTYLAYVLTCIEVVVHAVLATLFVGFSSGFQVYCVAMIAVSCYITFVWECFKNGTRETLLFSLFSMFGYFVCYVLSLYCEPIKPVHEIAQTIMYIVNALFMFIIIFCFVMLLFWDINHRSDRLAAKNNQLDEMSKKDPLTK
;
A
#
# COMPACT_ATOMS: atom_id res chain seq x y z
N MET A 1 7.29 2.21 6.01
CA MET A 1 7.34 3.66 5.72
C MET A 1 8.67 4.09 5.10
N ASN A 2 9.83 3.75 5.68
CA ASN A 2 11.13 4.14 5.08
C ASN A 2 11.31 3.64 3.64
N ALA A 3 10.88 2.41 3.32
CA ALA A 3 10.95 1.86 1.97
C ALA A 3 10.16 2.69 0.95
N VAL A 4 8.96 3.17 1.31
CA VAL A 4 8.15 4.03 0.43
C VAL A 4 8.83 5.38 0.20
N THR A 5 9.41 5.98 1.25
CA THR A 5 10.18 7.23 1.13
C THR A 5 11.38 7.05 0.19
N ILE A 6 12.12 5.95 0.32
CA ILE A 6 13.26 5.64 -0.58
C ILE A 6 12.76 5.50 -2.03
N LEU A 7 11.63 4.84 -2.25
CA LEU A 7 11.05 4.66 -3.57
C LEU A 7 10.72 6.01 -4.23
N HIS A 8 10.13 6.97 -3.49
CA HIS A 8 9.85 8.31 -4.01
C HIS A 8 11.13 9.11 -4.32
N VAL A 9 12.21 8.92 -3.55
CA VAL A 9 13.51 9.51 -3.89
C VAL A 9 14.04 8.95 -5.21
N VAL A 10 13.95 7.62 -5.42
CA VAL A 10 14.34 6.98 -6.68
C VAL A 10 13.50 7.50 -7.84
N PHE A 11 12.18 7.62 -7.67
CA PHE A 11 11.30 8.20 -8.68
C PHE A 11 11.61 9.67 -8.97
N ALA A 12 11.91 10.48 -7.96
CA ALA A 12 12.32 11.87 -8.16
C ALA A 12 13.55 11.96 -9.07
N ILE A 13 14.59 11.18 -8.78
CA ILE A 13 15.81 11.11 -9.59
C ILE A 13 15.49 10.67 -11.02
N PHE A 14 14.69 9.62 -11.17
CA PHE A 14 14.31 9.10 -12.47
C PHE A 14 13.54 10.15 -13.29
N PHE A 15 12.55 10.82 -12.72
CA PHE A 15 11.75 11.85 -13.41
C PHE A 15 12.60 13.05 -13.81
N TRP A 16 13.57 13.45 -13.01
CA TRP A 16 14.52 14.49 -13.41
C TRP A 16 15.44 14.03 -14.54
N ALA A 17 15.97 12.81 -14.48
CA ALA A 17 16.82 12.25 -15.53
C ALA A 17 16.08 12.10 -16.87
N THR A 18 14.76 11.87 -16.85
CA THR A 18 13.91 11.77 -18.05
C THR A 18 13.26 13.09 -18.47
N GLY A 19 13.57 14.20 -17.78
CA GLY A 19 13.07 15.55 -18.10
C GLY A 19 11.61 15.80 -17.67
N VAL A 20 11.00 14.93 -16.87
CA VAL A 20 9.64 15.09 -16.32
C VAL A 20 9.70 15.81 -14.97
N THR A 21 10.23 17.04 -14.98
CA THR A 21 10.57 17.83 -13.78
C THR A 21 9.41 17.97 -12.80
N ILE A 22 8.18 18.15 -13.28
CA ILE A 22 6.99 18.30 -12.43
C ILE A 22 6.78 17.06 -11.55
N MET A 23 6.91 15.87 -12.13
CA MET A 23 6.80 14.62 -11.36
C MET A 23 8.00 14.43 -10.41
N GLY A 24 9.17 14.90 -10.77
CA GLY A 24 10.33 14.95 -9.87
C GLY A 24 10.05 15.80 -8.63
N VAL A 25 9.56 17.03 -8.81
CA VAL A 25 9.16 17.94 -7.71
C VAL A 25 8.04 17.34 -6.89
N TYR A 26 7.01 16.74 -7.53
CA TYR A 26 5.93 16.06 -6.83
C TYR A 26 6.47 14.97 -5.89
N ASN A 27 7.37 14.11 -6.38
CA ASN A 27 7.94 13.03 -5.56
C ASN A 27 8.73 13.56 -4.36
N VAL A 28 9.47 14.69 -4.49
CA VAL A 28 10.12 15.35 -3.34
C VAL A 28 9.10 15.85 -2.33
N ALA A 29 8.01 16.47 -2.79
CA ALA A 29 6.93 16.91 -1.90
C ALA A 29 6.31 15.73 -1.14
N ILE A 30 6.13 14.58 -1.81
CA ILE A 30 5.63 13.35 -1.19
C ILE A 30 6.62 12.80 -0.15
N VAL A 31 7.93 12.85 -0.37
CA VAL A 31 8.93 12.50 0.64
C VAL A 31 8.71 13.30 1.93
N VAL A 32 8.47 14.61 1.82
CA VAL A 32 8.17 15.46 2.98
C VAL A 32 6.83 15.09 3.61
N ALA A 33 5.78 14.84 2.81
CA ALA A 33 4.47 14.44 3.30
C ALA A 33 4.53 13.12 4.09
N TYR A 34 5.34 12.14 3.65
CA TYR A 34 5.54 10.89 4.38
C TYR A 34 6.20 11.07 5.76
N GLN A 35 7.01 12.12 5.98
CA GLN A 35 7.49 12.44 7.33
C GLN A 35 6.31 12.88 8.23
N GLY A 36 5.36 13.63 7.69
CA GLY A 36 4.11 13.97 8.39
C GLY A 36 3.26 12.74 8.70
N ILE A 37 3.13 11.81 7.75
CA ILE A 37 2.41 10.54 7.97
C ILE A 37 3.09 9.70 9.07
N LEU A 38 4.43 9.63 9.08
CA LEU A 38 5.18 8.99 10.17
C LEU A 38 4.89 9.62 11.54
N MET A 39 4.79 10.95 11.61
CA MET A 39 4.40 11.63 12.85
C MET A 39 2.97 11.27 13.29
N LEU A 40 2.03 11.12 12.34
CA LEU A 40 0.67 10.66 12.67
C LEU A 40 0.67 9.25 13.27
N ILE A 41 1.47 8.33 12.72
CA ILE A 41 1.62 6.98 13.27
C ILE A 41 2.18 7.02 14.69
N LYS A 42 3.25 7.81 14.93
CA LYS A 42 3.82 8.00 16.27
C LYS A 42 2.80 8.58 17.26
N LYS A 43 1.89 9.44 16.80
CA LYS A 43 0.77 10.01 17.59
C LYS A 43 -0.44 9.07 17.69
N LYS A 44 -0.31 7.79 17.29
CA LYS A 44 -1.39 6.78 17.26
C LYS A 44 -2.59 7.15 16.38
N LYS A 45 -2.45 8.09 15.45
CA LYS A 45 -3.46 8.44 14.43
C LYS A 45 -3.32 7.56 13.19
N THR A 46 -3.26 6.23 13.40
CA THR A 46 -2.94 5.24 12.38
C THR A 46 -3.99 5.16 11.27
N TYR A 47 -5.27 5.31 11.61
CA TYR A 47 -6.35 5.36 10.62
C TYR A 47 -6.14 6.50 9.61
N LEU A 48 -5.92 7.72 10.10
CA LEU A 48 -5.69 8.89 9.24
C LEU A 48 -4.43 8.73 8.39
N ALA A 49 -3.35 8.20 8.98
CA ALA A 49 -2.11 7.92 8.27
C ALA A 49 -2.34 6.96 7.11
N TYR A 50 -3.14 5.91 7.31
CA TYR A 50 -3.45 4.94 6.28
C TYR A 50 -4.34 5.52 5.17
N VAL A 51 -5.38 6.27 5.51
CA VAL A 51 -6.24 6.97 4.54
C VAL A 51 -5.41 7.90 3.64
N LEU A 52 -4.52 8.69 4.22
CA LEU A 52 -3.64 9.59 3.46
C LEU A 52 -2.70 8.81 2.53
N THR A 53 -2.17 7.66 2.97
CA THR A 53 -1.35 6.79 2.12
C THR A 53 -2.15 6.23 0.95
N CYS A 54 -3.39 5.77 1.18
CA CYS A 54 -4.25 5.26 0.09
C CYS A 54 -4.57 6.34 -0.95
N ILE A 55 -4.89 7.55 -0.49
CA ILE A 55 -5.16 8.69 -1.38
C ILE A 55 -3.90 9.03 -2.19
N GLU A 56 -2.75 9.09 -1.54
CA GLU A 56 -1.48 9.39 -2.20
C GLU A 56 -1.16 8.39 -3.30
N VAL A 57 -1.26 7.09 -3.06
CA VAL A 57 -0.96 6.06 -4.07
C VAL A 57 -1.85 6.21 -5.30
N VAL A 58 -3.15 6.45 -5.11
CA VAL A 58 -4.08 6.65 -6.24
C VAL A 58 -3.77 7.93 -6.99
N VAL A 59 -3.55 9.04 -6.28
CA VAL A 59 -3.20 10.34 -6.89
C VAL A 59 -1.89 10.24 -7.66
N HIS A 60 -0.87 9.59 -7.08
CA HIS A 60 0.40 9.36 -7.76
C HIS A 60 0.23 8.54 -9.04
N ALA A 61 -0.52 7.45 -8.99
CA ALA A 61 -0.79 6.61 -10.17
C ALA A 61 -1.49 7.41 -11.28
N VAL A 62 -2.50 8.21 -10.94
CA VAL A 62 -3.23 9.06 -11.88
C VAL A 62 -2.31 10.12 -12.49
N LEU A 63 -1.56 10.84 -11.68
CA LEU A 63 -0.62 11.86 -12.16
C LEU A 63 0.47 11.24 -13.05
N ALA A 64 1.08 10.13 -12.62
CA ALA A 64 2.07 9.45 -13.43
C ALA A 64 1.50 8.97 -14.78
N THR A 65 0.28 8.44 -14.78
CA THR A 65 -0.41 8.06 -16.04
C THR A 65 -0.61 9.26 -16.96
N LEU A 66 -1.04 10.42 -16.43
CA LEU A 66 -1.22 11.64 -17.22
C LEU A 66 0.11 12.20 -17.75
N PHE A 67 1.19 12.13 -16.97
CA PHE A 67 2.46 12.73 -17.37
C PHE A 67 3.29 11.82 -18.27
N VAL A 68 3.44 10.54 -17.91
CA VAL A 68 4.37 9.62 -18.60
C VAL A 68 3.68 8.43 -19.29
N GLY A 69 2.38 8.28 -19.09
CA GLY A 69 1.57 7.25 -19.74
C GLY A 69 1.39 5.99 -18.90
N PHE A 70 0.32 5.27 -19.23
CA PHE A 70 -0.08 4.02 -18.57
C PHE A 70 0.99 2.91 -18.70
N SER A 71 1.71 2.88 -19.83
CA SER A 71 2.78 1.92 -20.10
C SER A 71 3.98 2.04 -19.14
N SER A 72 4.04 3.10 -18.33
CA SER A 72 5.06 3.27 -17.28
C SER A 72 4.83 2.37 -16.04
N GLY A 73 3.61 1.84 -15.86
CA GLY A 73 3.30 0.83 -14.84
C GLY A 73 3.00 1.39 -13.44
N PHE A 74 2.86 2.69 -13.23
CA PHE A 74 2.56 3.24 -11.88
C PHE A 74 1.21 2.80 -11.32
N GLN A 75 0.23 2.53 -12.16
CA GLN A 75 -1.09 2.05 -11.76
C GLN A 75 -1.06 0.67 -11.09
N VAL A 76 0.00 -0.12 -11.25
CA VAL A 76 0.12 -1.46 -10.61
C VAL A 76 0.20 -1.37 -9.08
N TYR A 77 0.61 -0.22 -8.52
CA TYR A 77 0.60 0.00 -7.07
C TYR A 77 -0.83 0.02 -6.50
N CYS A 78 -1.82 0.41 -7.28
CA CYS A 78 -3.23 0.28 -6.88
C CYS A 78 -3.60 -1.19 -6.64
N VAL A 79 -3.04 -2.13 -7.42
CA VAL A 79 -3.24 -3.58 -7.19
C VAL A 79 -2.54 -4.04 -5.92
N ALA A 80 -1.32 -3.59 -5.67
CA ALA A 80 -0.59 -3.91 -4.43
C ALA A 80 -1.33 -3.44 -3.17
N MET A 81 -2.02 -2.29 -3.25
CA MET A 81 -2.78 -1.73 -2.13
C MET A 81 -3.92 -2.65 -1.65
N ILE A 82 -4.39 -3.60 -2.45
CA ILE A 82 -5.37 -4.60 -2.00
C ILE A 82 -4.75 -5.51 -0.94
N ALA A 83 -3.56 -6.05 -1.19
CA ALA A 83 -2.85 -6.88 -0.20
C ALA A 83 -2.46 -6.08 1.05
N VAL A 84 -2.02 -4.84 0.87
CA VAL A 84 -1.72 -3.91 1.97
C VAL A 84 -2.97 -3.66 2.81
N SER A 85 -4.13 -3.42 2.18
CA SER A 85 -5.41 -3.21 2.86
C SER A 85 -5.80 -4.43 3.70
N CYS A 86 -5.71 -5.64 3.14
CA CYS A 86 -6.01 -6.88 3.86
C CYS A 86 -5.17 -7.00 5.14
N TYR A 87 -3.87 -6.73 5.05
CA TYR A 87 -2.97 -6.83 6.20
C TYR A 87 -3.22 -5.74 7.24
N ILE A 88 -3.23 -4.47 6.82
CA ILE A 88 -3.33 -3.33 7.73
C ILE A 88 -4.65 -3.33 8.52
N THR A 89 -5.77 -3.61 7.86
CA THR A 89 -7.08 -3.65 8.52
C THR A 89 -7.23 -4.86 9.44
N PHE A 90 -6.50 -5.95 9.19
CA PHE A 90 -6.45 -7.12 10.06
C PHE A 90 -5.61 -6.88 11.32
N VAL A 91 -4.47 -6.18 11.19
CA VAL A 91 -3.50 -6.03 12.29
C VAL A 91 -3.80 -4.83 13.18
N TRP A 92 -4.30 -3.73 12.63
CA TRP A 92 -4.47 -2.49 13.38
C TRP A 92 -5.85 -2.40 14.05
N GLU A 93 -5.86 -2.32 15.37
CA GLU A 93 -7.05 -2.24 16.22
C GLU A 93 -7.94 -1.01 15.98
N CYS A 94 -7.43 0.02 15.26
CA CYS A 94 -8.22 1.19 14.90
C CYS A 94 -9.33 0.92 13.87
N PHE A 95 -9.27 -0.23 13.18
CA PHE A 95 -10.28 -0.65 12.22
C PHE A 95 -11.32 -1.53 12.91
N LYS A 96 -12.43 -0.92 13.33
CA LYS A 96 -13.50 -1.60 14.08
C LYS A 96 -14.20 -2.72 13.29
N ASN A 97 -14.30 -2.54 11.97
CA ASN A 97 -14.92 -3.50 11.04
C ASN A 97 -13.93 -3.85 9.93
N GLY A 98 -12.89 -4.60 10.25
CA GLY A 98 -11.79 -4.91 9.35
C GLY A 98 -12.22 -5.35 7.95
N THR A 99 -13.24 -6.23 7.83
CA THR A 99 -13.76 -6.69 6.53
C THR A 99 -14.36 -5.55 5.70
N ARG A 100 -15.18 -4.68 6.31
CA ARG A 100 -15.77 -3.54 5.62
C ARG A 100 -14.71 -2.54 5.17
N GLU A 101 -13.78 -2.24 6.03
CA GLU A 101 -12.68 -1.31 5.76
C GLU A 101 -11.76 -1.86 4.64
N THR A 102 -11.42 -3.15 4.70
CA THR A 102 -10.69 -3.83 3.62
C THR A 102 -11.39 -3.66 2.29
N LEU A 103 -12.70 -3.94 2.25
CA LEU A 103 -13.50 -3.84 1.02
C LEU A 103 -13.49 -2.40 0.49
N LEU A 104 -13.71 -1.40 1.35
CA LEU A 104 -13.76 0.01 0.93
C LEU A 104 -12.41 0.48 0.36
N PHE A 105 -11.30 0.18 1.02
CA PHE A 105 -9.97 0.58 0.53
C PHE A 105 -9.56 -0.19 -0.72
N SER A 106 -9.92 -1.46 -0.83
CA SER A 106 -9.67 -2.26 -2.04
C SER A 106 -10.47 -1.75 -3.24
N LEU A 107 -11.75 -1.43 -3.05
CA LEU A 107 -12.59 -0.82 -4.10
C LEU A 107 -12.09 0.56 -4.51
N PHE A 108 -11.64 1.38 -3.56
CA PHE A 108 -11.04 2.68 -3.85
C PHE A 108 -9.77 2.54 -4.70
N SER A 109 -8.89 1.60 -4.36
CA SER A 109 -7.67 1.33 -5.12
C SER A 109 -7.97 0.77 -6.51
N MET A 110 -8.93 -0.16 -6.61
CA MET A 110 -9.40 -0.69 -7.89
C MET A 110 -10.00 0.41 -8.77
N PHE A 111 -10.79 1.32 -8.20
CA PHE A 111 -11.30 2.49 -8.90
C PHE A 111 -10.16 3.37 -9.44
N GLY A 112 -9.12 3.62 -8.63
CA GLY A 112 -7.92 4.35 -9.07
C GLY A 112 -7.23 3.69 -10.27
N TYR A 113 -7.09 2.37 -10.28
CA TYR A 113 -6.55 1.63 -11.42
C TYR A 113 -7.39 1.83 -12.69
N PHE A 114 -8.72 1.71 -12.58
CA PHE A 114 -9.62 1.90 -13.73
C PHE A 114 -9.63 3.36 -14.22
N VAL A 115 -9.50 4.33 -13.33
CA VAL A 115 -9.32 5.74 -13.74
C VAL A 115 -8.06 5.89 -14.59
N CYS A 116 -6.93 5.32 -14.17
CA CYS A 116 -5.70 5.33 -14.97
C CYS A 116 -5.89 4.66 -16.34
N TYR A 117 -6.60 3.53 -16.38
CA TYR A 117 -6.90 2.85 -17.63
C TYR A 117 -7.76 3.70 -18.56
N VAL A 118 -8.84 4.27 -18.06
CA VAL A 118 -9.73 5.15 -18.86
C VAL A 118 -8.97 6.38 -19.36
N LEU A 119 -8.15 7.01 -18.51
CA LEU A 119 -7.30 8.13 -18.94
C LEU A 119 -6.37 7.73 -20.09
N SER A 120 -5.82 6.52 -20.08
CA SER A 120 -4.94 6.04 -21.14
C SER A 120 -5.65 5.83 -22.50
N LEU A 121 -6.98 5.71 -22.51
CA LEU A 121 -7.76 5.58 -23.75
C LEU A 121 -8.07 6.94 -24.40
N TYR A 122 -8.14 8.01 -23.60
CA TYR A 122 -8.62 9.32 -24.04
C TYR A 122 -7.58 10.42 -23.96
N CYS A 123 -6.49 10.23 -23.21
CA CYS A 123 -5.47 11.24 -22.99
C CYS A 123 -4.10 10.74 -23.44
N GLU A 124 -3.43 11.51 -24.28
CA GLU A 124 -2.02 11.29 -24.54
C GLU A 124 -1.16 11.79 -23.38
N PRO A 125 -0.02 11.14 -23.09
CA PRO A 125 0.89 11.58 -22.04
C PRO A 125 1.39 13.03 -22.30
N ILE A 126 1.34 13.88 -21.28
CA ILE A 126 1.79 15.28 -21.35
C ILE A 126 3.29 15.36 -21.67
N LYS A 127 4.06 14.43 -21.16
CA LYS A 127 5.52 14.36 -21.35
C LYS A 127 5.93 12.91 -21.63
N PRO A 128 5.70 12.39 -22.84
CA PRO A 128 6.07 11.01 -23.15
C PRO A 128 7.57 10.80 -22.96
N VAL A 129 7.91 9.69 -22.33
CA VAL A 129 9.29 9.26 -22.09
C VAL A 129 9.68 8.28 -23.18
N HIS A 130 10.97 8.19 -23.49
CA HIS A 130 11.47 7.26 -24.50
C HIS A 130 11.03 5.80 -24.16
N GLU A 131 10.65 5.02 -25.16
CA GLU A 131 10.08 3.67 -25.01
C GLU A 131 10.93 2.73 -24.12
N ILE A 132 12.25 2.77 -24.26
CA ILE A 132 13.17 1.97 -23.44
C ILE A 132 13.04 2.36 -21.96
N ALA A 133 13.02 3.66 -21.66
CA ALA A 133 12.90 4.14 -20.30
C ALA A 133 11.51 3.78 -19.71
N GLN A 134 10.46 3.86 -20.52
CA GLN A 134 9.11 3.46 -20.14
C GLN A 134 9.01 1.97 -19.82
N THR A 135 9.64 1.12 -20.66
CA THR A 135 9.70 -0.33 -20.44
C THR A 135 10.47 -0.68 -19.16
N ILE A 136 11.60 -0.02 -18.93
CA ILE A 136 12.38 -0.20 -17.69
C ILE A 136 11.53 0.19 -16.47
N MET A 137 10.82 1.33 -16.52
CA MET A 137 9.92 1.73 -15.44
C MET A 137 8.84 0.70 -15.18
N TYR A 138 8.19 0.19 -16.22
CA TYR A 138 7.16 -0.83 -16.08
C TYR A 138 7.69 -2.08 -15.38
N ILE A 139 8.85 -2.58 -15.81
CA ILE A 139 9.48 -3.76 -15.21
C ILE A 139 9.80 -3.50 -13.72
N VAL A 140 10.40 -2.35 -13.42
CA VAL A 140 10.75 -1.97 -12.04
C VAL A 140 9.50 -1.86 -11.17
N ASN A 141 8.47 -1.15 -11.64
CA ASN A 141 7.21 -0.99 -10.91
C ASN A 141 6.49 -2.34 -10.71
N ALA A 142 6.46 -3.21 -11.73
CA ALA A 142 5.89 -4.54 -11.61
C ALA A 142 6.64 -5.41 -10.59
N LEU A 143 7.98 -5.39 -10.60
CA LEU A 143 8.79 -6.11 -9.61
C LEU A 143 8.51 -5.61 -8.19
N PHE A 144 8.49 -4.31 -7.97
CA PHE A 144 8.16 -3.75 -6.65
C PHE A 144 6.73 -4.11 -6.22
N MET A 145 5.76 -4.06 -7.13
CA MET A 145 4.39 -4.49 -6.86
C MET A 145 4.34 -5.94 -6.36
N PHE A 146 5.02 -6.87 -7.06
CA PHE A 146 5.07 -8.28 -6.65
C PHE A 146 5.76 -8.46 -5.30
N ILE A 147 6.86 -7.74 -5.05
CA ILE A 147 7.55 -7.77 -3.75
C ILE A 147 6.61 -7.28 -2.63
N ILE A 148 5.89 -6.19 -2.84
CA ILE A 148 4.94 -5.66 -1.86
C ILE A 148 3.84 -6.69 -1.57
N ILE A 149 3.20 -7.23 -2.61
CA ILE A 149 2.15 -8.25 -2.45
C ILE A 149 2.68 -9.45 -1.68
N PHE A 150 3.83 -10.00 -2.09
CA PHE A 150 4.44 -11.14 -1.44
C PHE A 150 4.72 -10.87 0.04
N CYS A 151 5.36 -9.74 0.35
CA CYS A 151 5.68 -9.38 1.73
C CYS A 151 4.43 -9.24 2.60
N PHE A 152 3.38 -8.56 2.13
CA PHE A 152 2.17 -8.35 2.91
C PHE A 152 1.35 -9.63 3.07
N VAL A 153 1.32 -10.48 2.05
CA VAL A 153 0.67 -11.81 2.16
C VAL A 153 1.42 -12.68 3.17
N MET A 154 2.75 -12.72 3.12
CA MET A 154 3.55 -13.49 4.09
C MET A 154 3.40 -12.97 5.52
N LEU A 155 3.39 -11.64 5.71
CA LEU A 155 3.11 -11.03 7.01
C LEU A 155 1.72 -11.40 7.52
N LEU A 156 0.70 -11.39 6.66
CA LEU A 156 -0.66 -11.79 7.03
C LEU A 156 -0.71 -13.24 7.49
N PHE A 157 -0.10 -14.17 6.76
CA PHE A 157 -0.01 -15.57 7.15
C PHE A 157 0.71 -15.76 8.50
N TRP A 158 1.81 -15.05 8.69
CA TRP A 158 2.56 -15.12 9.94
C TRP A 158 1.73 -14.64 11.14
N ASP A 159 1.02 -13.51 10.99
CA ASP A 159 0.16 -12.99 12.06
C ASP A 159 -1.03 -13.90 12.35
N ILE A 160 -1.67 -14.48 11.32
CA ILE A 160 -2.77 -15.43 11.51
C ILE A 160 -2.31 -16.67 12.29
N ASN A 161 -1.19 -17.27 11.89
CA ASN A 161 -0.64 -18.44 12.57
C ASN A 161 -0.30 -18.13 14.03
N HIS A 162 0.39 -17.02 14.27
CA HIS A 162 0.77 -16.62 15.62
C HIS A 162 -0.43 -16.32 16.54
N ARG A 163 -1.52 -15.75 16.00
CA ARG A 163 -2.79 -15.57 16.76
C ARG A 163 -3.48 -16.89 17.02
N SER A 164 -3.46 -17.82 16.06
CA SER A 164 -4.02 -19.16 16.21
C SER A 164 -3.32 -19.93 17.34
N ASP A 165 -1.98 -19.92 17.36
CA ASP A 165 -1.20 -20.61 18.41
C ASP A 165 -1.46 -20.02 19.80
N ARG A 166 -1.57 -18.69 19.89
CA ARG A 166 -1.92 -18.01 21.15
C ARG A 166 -3.33 -18.38 21.64
N LEU A 167 -4.29 -18.49 20.72
CA LEU A 167 -5.65 -18.89 21.08
C LEU A 167 -5.69 -20.36 21.55
N ALA A 168 -4.99 -21.25 20.87
CA ALA A 168 -4.88 -22.66 21.28
C ALA A 168 -4.25 -22.80 22.68
N ALA A 169 -3.16 -22.05 22.95
CA ALA A 169 -2.52 -22.05 24.26
C ALA A 169 -3.46 -21.53 25.37
N LYS A 170 -4.23 -20.46 25.11
CA LYS A 170 -5.21 -19.93 26.08
C LYS A 170 -6.35 -20.91 26.32
N ASN A 171 -6.87 -21.57 25.29
CA ASN A 171 -7.91 -22.57 25.44
C ASN A 171 -7.44 -23.75 26.30
N ASN A 172 -6.22 -24.25 26.09
CA ASN A 172 -5.64 -25.30 26.92
C ASN A 172 -5.50 -24.87 28.39
N GLN A 173 -5.08 -23.63 28.66
CA GLN A 173 -5.01 -23.09 30.02
C GLN A 173 -6.39 -23.02 30.69
N LEU A 174 -7.42 -22.56 29.95
CA LEU A 174 -8.80 -22.52 30.45
C LEU A 174 -9.33 -23.90 30.77
N ASP A 175 -9.02 -24.89 29.93
CA ASP A 175 -9.41 -26.29 30.12
C ASP A 175 -8.76 -26.89 31.37
N GLU A 176 -7.48 -26.64 31.60
CA GLU A 176 -6.78 -27.05 32.83
C GLU A 176 -7.35 -26.37 34.09
N MET A 177 -7.68 -25.07 34.02
CA MET A 177 -8.29 -24.37 35.13
C MET A 177 -9.67 -24.90 35.45
N SER A 178 -10.51 -25.20 34.45
CA SER A 178 -11.83 -25.79 34.62
C SER A 178 -11.77 -27.17 35.27
N LYS A 179 -10.77 -28.00 34.92
CA LYS A 179 -10.56 -29.31 35.53
C LYS A 179 -10.08 -29.24 36.99
N LYS A 180 -9.48 -28.13 37.41
CA LYS A 180 -8.97 -27.90 38.78
C LYS A 180 -9.97 -27.16 39.67
N ASP A 181 -11.10 -26.68 39.15
CA ASP A 181 -12.11 -25.95 39.92
C ASP A 181 -12.82 -26.93 40.89
N PRO A 182 -12.69 -26.72 42.22
CA PRO A 182 -13.29 -27.59 43.23
C PRO A 182 -14.81 -27.49 43.30
N LEU A 183 -15.42 -26.51 42.63
CA LEU A 183 -16.88 -26.32 42.60
C LEU A 183 -17.56 -27.20 41.53
N THR A 184 -16.82 -27.86 40.65
CA THR A 184 -17.33 -28.72 39.59
C THR A 184 -17.19 -30.22 39.86
N LYS A 185 -16.84 -30.59 41.12
CA LYS A 185 -16.82 -31.98 41.64
C LYS A 185 -18.07 -32.35 42.38
#